data_696e78e6f304297e01cdc672292e9b93
#
_entry.id   696e78e6f304297e01cdc672292e9b93
#
_cell.length_a   1.000
_cell.length_b   1.000
_cell.length_c   1.000
_cell.angle_alpha   90.00
_cell.angle_beta   90.00
_cell.angle_gamma   90.00
#
_symmetry.space_group_name_H-M   'P 1'
#
loop_
_entity.id
_entity.type
_entity.pdbx_description
1 polymer ?
#
loop_
_entity_poly.entity_id
_entity_poly.type
_entity_poly.pdbx_seq_one_letter_code
_entity_poly.pdbx_strand_id
1 'polypeptide(L)'
;MLTIVDYGSGNLRSVQKAFETLGTPATITSDPAAVAASDRLVLPGVGAFGDAMRELTARGLVEPIVAHLRADRPFLGICMGLQLLFETGLEGGRHAGLGVLPGEVVRFDLPAGLKVPHMGWNAVTWRGDRRPLADGEYFYFVHAYHARPTDAEVVAATADYGGPFCAAVRRGRMFATQFHPEKSQAAGLRLLSEWLEST
;
A
#
# COMPACT_ATOMS: atom_id res chain seq x y z
N MET A 1 -7.22 -12.49 -13.51
CA MET A 1 -6.21 -11.57 -14.12
C MET A 1 -5.71 -10.62 -13.03
N LEU A 2 -4.38 -10.44 -12.90
CA LEU A 2 -3.78 -9.49 -11.98
C LEU A 2 -3.48 -8.19 -12.71
N THR A 3 -3.98 -7.08 -12.18
CA THR A 3 -3.86 -5.75 -12.79
C THR A 3 -3.13 -4.79 -11.86
N ILE A 4 -2.13 -4.09 -12.38
CA ILE A 4 -1.39 -3.01 -11.70
C ILE A 4 -1.90 -1.69 -12.25
N VAL A 5 -2.41 -0.85 -11.35
CA VAL A 5 -2.95 0.48 -11.71
C VAL A 5 -1.82 1.44 -12.07
N ASP A 6 -1.89 2.02 -13.26
CA ASP A 6 -1.02 3.09 -13.71
C ASP A 6 -1.76 4.43 -13.70
N TYR A 7 -1.49 5.24 -12.71
CA TYR A 7 -1.97 6.62 -12.65
C TYR A 7 -0.84 7.64 -12.89
N GLY A 8 0.27 7.21 -13.50
CA GLY A 8 1.42 8.06 -13.83
C GLY A 8 2.49 8.15 -12.75
N SER A 9 2.38 7.37 -11.67
CA SER A 9 3.37 7.34 -10.59
C SER A 9 3.54 5.92 -10.04
N GLY A 10 4.73 5.61 -9.57
CA GLY A 10 5.05 4.32 -8.98
C GLY A 10 6.13 3.55 -9.75
N ASN A 11 6.75 2.61 -9.06
CA ASN A 11 7.75 1.72 -9.65
C ASN A 11 7.06 0.49 -10.28
N LEU A 12 6.16 0.75 -11.25
CA LEU A 12 5.25 -0.25 -11.83
C LEU A 12 5.98 -1.47 -12.38
N ARG A 13 7.11 -1.25 -13.06
CA ARG A 13 7.90 -2.34 -13.66
C ARG A 13 8.54 -3.25 -12.62
N SER A 14 9.01 -2.72 -11.49
CA SER A 14 9.54 -3.54 -10.40
C SER A 14 8.44 -4.38 -9.76
N VAL A 15 7.25 -3.82 -9.56
CA VAL A 15 6.09 -4.55 -9.06
C VAL A 15 5.68 -5.65 -10.04
N GLN A 16 5.56 -5.33 -11.34
CA GLN A 16 5.26 -6.30 -12.38
C GLN A 16 6.27 -7.46 -12.38
N LYS A 17 7.57 -7.12 -12.39
CA LYS A 17 8.64 -8.10 -12.41
C LYS A 17 8.64 -9.00 -11.16
N ALA A 18 8.27 -8.47 -9.99
CA ALA A 18 8.14 -9.27 -8.77
C ALA A 18 7.06 -10.34 -8.92
N PHE A 19 5.89 -10.00 -9.48
CA PHE A 19 4.83 -10.97 -9.76
C PHE A 19 5.20 -11.96 -10.88
N GLU A 20 5.85 -11.50 -11.94
CA GLU A 20 6.35 -12.37 -12.99
C GLU A 20 7.37 -13.41 -12.46
N THR A 21 8.24 -13.00 -11.53
CA THR A 21 9.19 -13.91 -10.84
C THR A 21 8.47 -15.00 -10.05
N LEU A 22 7.27 -14.71 -9.56
CA LEU A 22 6.38 -15.66 -8.87
C LEU A 22 5.49 -16.46 -9.84
N GLY A 23 5.74 -16.36 -11.15
CA GLY A 23 4.96 -17.08 -12.17
C GLY A 23 3.56 -16.50 -12.42
N THR A 24 3.25 -15.32 -11.91
CA THR A 24 1.95 -14.67 -12.08
C THR A 24 2.08 -13.48 -13.05
N PRO A 25 1.59 -13.58 -14.29
CA PRO A 25 1.57 -12.44 -15.22
C PRO A 25 0.73 -11.30 -14.67
N ALA A 26 1.25 -10.07 -14.78
CA ALA A 26 0.58 -8.86 -14.32
C ALA A 26 0.47 -7.84 -15.46
N THR A 27 -0.71 -7.25 -15.64
CA THR A 27 -0.97 -6.23 -16.66
C THR A 27 -0.93 -4.85 -16.03
N ILE A 28 -0.10 -3.95 -16.55
CA ILE A 28 -0.11 -2.54 -16.18
C ILE A 28 -1.11 -1.81 -17.08
N THR A 29 -2.03 -1.06 -16.48
CA THR A 29 -3.03 -0.30 -17.26
C THR A 29 -3.49 0.96 -16.54
N SER A 30 -3.83 1.98 -17.33
CA SER A 30 -4.52 3.21 -16.91
C SER A 30 -5.98 3.23 -17.39
N ASP A 31 -6.48 2.14 -18.00
CA ASP A 31 -7.85 2.03 -18.48
C ASP A 31 -8.80 1.69 -17.32
N PRO A 32 -9.78 2.57 -16.98
CA PRO A 32 -10.77 2.33 -15.95
C PRO A 32 -11.59 1.05 -16.15
N ALA A 33 -11.89 0.70 -17.40
CA ALA A 33 -12.66 -0.51 -17.71
C ALA A 33 -11.86 -1.78 -17.41
N ALA A 34 -10.57 -1.80 -17.74
CA ALA A 34 -9.68 -2.90 -17.43
C ALA A 34 -9.46 -3.04 -15.89
N VAL A 35 -9.38 -1.91 -15.17
CA VAL A 35 -9.31 -1.89 -13.70
C VAL A 35 -10.59 -2.47 -13.09
N ALA A 36 -11.76 -2.06 -13.57
CA ALA A 36 -13.05 -2.58 -13.09
C ALA A 36 -13.21 -4.10 -13.31
N ALA A 37 -12.68 -4.62 -14.43
CA ALA A 37 -12.75 -6.03 -14.79
C ALA A 37 -11.72 -6.93 -14.09
N SER A 38 -10.78 -6.37 -13.34
CA SER A 38 -9.69 -7.12 -12.69
C SER A 38 -10.17 -8.10 -11.64
N ASP A 39 -9.57 -9.29 -11.56
CA ASP A 39 -9.81 -10.24 -10.46
C ASP A 39 -8.99 -9.87 -9.22
N ARG A 40 -7.75 -9.42 -9.43
CA ARG A 40 -6.81 -8.97 -8.40
C ARG A 40 -6.24 -7.62 -8.81
N LEU A 41 -6.32 -6.64 -7.92
CA LEU A 41 -5.88 -5.27 -8.18
C LEU A 41 -4.69 -4.88 -7.31
N VAL A 42 -3.67 -4.32 -7.92
CA VAL A 42 -2.50 -3.76 -7.22
C VAL A 42 -2.45 -2.26 -7.47
N LEU A 43 -2.41 -1.48 -6.40
CA LEU A 43 -2.24 -0.02 -6.43
C LEU A 43 -0.89 0.34 -5.82
N PRO A 44 0.19 0.41 -6.59
CA PRO A 44 1.45 0.96 -6.13
C PRO A 44 1.42 2.48 -6.23
N GLY A 45 2.36 3.14 -5.56
CA GLY A 45 2.52 4.57 -5.74
C GLY A 45 3.69 5.15 -4.98
N VAL A 46 4.15 6.29 -5.48
CA VAL A 46 5.18 7.15 -4.87
C VAL A 46 4.81 8.61 -5.08
N GLY A 47 5.50 9.54 -4.42
CA GLY A 47 5.26 10.97 -4.55
C GLY A 47 4.32 11.52 -3.48
N ALA A 48 3.63 12.63 -3.77
CA ALA A 48 2.77 13.31 -2.82
C ALA A 48 1.31 12.82 -2.88
N PHE A 49 0.67 12.74 -1.71
CA PHE A 49 -0.71 12.25 -1.55
C PHE A 49 -1.72 13.00 -2.43
N GLY A 50 -1.68 14.34 -2.41
CA GLY A 50 -2.61 15.17 -3.18
C GLY A 50 -2.44 15.01 -4.69
N ASP A 51 -1.20 14.84 -5.15
CA ASP A 51 -0.89 14.62 -6.56
C ASP A 51 -1.41 13.25 -7.03
N ALA A 52 -1.20 12.22 -6.22
CA ALA A 52 -1.70 10.88 -6.52
C ALA A 52 -3.25 10.85 -6.65
N MET A 53 -3.96 11.48 -5.72
CA MET A 53 -5.42 11.58 -5.79
C MET A 53 -5.91 12.38 -6.99
N ARG A 54 -5.21 13.47 -7.35
CA ARG A 54 -5.52 14.27 -8.55
C ARG A 54 -5.38 13.42 -9.83
N GLU A 55 -4.28 12.68 -9.97
CA GLU A 55 -4.04 11.83 -11.12
C GLU A 55 -5.06 10.67 -11.22
N LEU A 56 -5.38 10.00 -10.12
CA LEU A 56 -6.42 8.98 -10.07
C LEU A 56 -7.78 9.53 -10.51
N THR A 57 -8.13 10.72 -10.03
CA THR A 57 -9.39 11.39 -10.38
C THR A 57 -9.42 11.80 -11.85
N ALA A 58 -8.35 12.43 -12.35
CA ALA A 58 -8.27 12.88 -13.74
C ALA A 58 -8.38 11.73 -14.74
N ARG A 59 -7.92 10.53 -14.39
CA ARG A 59 -7.98 9.33 -15.21
C ARG A 59 -9.25 8.48 -15.00
N GLY A 60 -10.17 8.90 -14.14
CA GLY A 60 -11.40 8.15 -13.83
C GLY A 60 -11.15 6.82 -13.10
N LEU A 61 -10.02 6.67 -12.41
CA LEU A 61 -9.61 5.43 -11.75
C LEU A 61 -10.17 5.28 -10.33
N VAL A 62 -10.65 6.36 -9.71
CA VAL A 62 -11.15 6.35 -8.32
C VAL A 62 -12.33 5.39 -8.17
N GLU A 63 -13.37 5.55 -8.99
CA GLU A 63 -14.58 4.75 -8.86
C GLU A 63 -14.35 3.25 -9.09
N PRO A 64 -13.64 2.79 -10.15
CA PRO A 64 -13.32 1.39 -10.34
C PRO A 64 -12.54 0.77 -9.16
N ILE A 65 -11.58 1.51 -8.59
CA ILE A 65 -10.81 1.05 -7.43
C ILE A 65 -11.71 0.93 -6.20
N VAL A 66 -12.53 1.94 -5.91
CA VAL A 66 -13.44 1.92 -4.75
C VAL A 66 -14.50 0.83 -4.91
N ALA A 67 -15.05 0.63 -6.09
CA ALA A 67 -15.99 -0.46 -6.38
C ALA A 67 -15.35 -1.84 -6.17
N HIS A 68 -14.09 -2.03 -6.61
CA HIS A 68 -13.33 -3.25 -6.39
C HIS A 68 -13.15 -3.57 -4.89
N LEU A 69 -12.80 -2.55 -4.10
CA LEU A 69 -12.63 -2.65 -2.64
C LEU A 69 -13.94 -2.93 -1.90
N ARG A 70 -15.04 -2.27 -2.30
CA ARG A 70 -16.38 -2.50 -1.72
C ARG A 70 -16.92 -3.90 -2.00
N ALA A 71 -16.56 -4.48 -3.14
CA ALA A 71 -16.90 -5.85 -3.50
C ALA A 71 -16.02 -6.91 -2.80
N ASP A 72 -15.16 -6.49 -1.88
CA ASP A 72 -14.18 -7.32 -1.16
C ASP A 72 -13.34 -8.20 -2.11
N ARG A 73 -12.99 -7.65 -3.27
CA ARG A 73 -12.11 -8.33 -4.23
C ARG A 73 -10.64 -8.18 -3.80
N PRO A 74 -9.76 -9.13 -4.19
CA PRO A 74 -8.35 -9.08 -3.81
C PRO A 74 -7.67 -7.78 -4.21
N PHE A 75 -7.13 -7.06 -3.23
CA PHE A 75 -6.46 -5.79 -3.42
C PHE A 75 -5.14 -5.74 -2.65
N LEU A 76 -4.09 -5.23 -3.31
CA LEU A 76 -2.80 -4.91 -2.70
C LEU A 76 -2.45 -3.44 -2.90
N GLY A 77 -2.38 -2.67 -1.81
CA GLY A 77 -1.82 -1.32 -1.81
C GLY A 77 -0.32 -1.35 -1.45
N ILE A 78 0.53 -0.59 -2.16
CA ILE A 78 1.95 -0.50 -1.86
C ILE A 78 2.33 0.96 -1.65
N CYS A 79 2.89 1.28 -0.48
CA CYS A 79 3.38 2.59 -0.06
C CYS A 79 2.28 3.68 -0.17
N MET A 80 2.31 4.54 -1.18
CA MET A 80 1.23 5.49 -1.43
C MET A 80 -0.13 4.78 -1.58
N GLY A 81 -0.16 3.59 -2.19
CA GLY A 81 -1.40 2.81 -2.33
C GLY A 81 -2.03 2.39 -1.00
N LEU A 82 -1.24 2.25 0.09
CA LEU A 82 -1.78 2.12 1.44
C LEU A 82 -2.36 3.45 1.92
N GLN A 83 -1.61 4.53 1.75
CA GLN A 83 -1.99 5.84 2.26
C GLN A 83 -3.30 6.34 1.64
N LEU A 84 -3.48 6.14 0.35
CA LEU A 84 -4.67 6.56 -0.40
C LEU A 84 -5.98 5.88 0.06
N LEU A 85 -5.92 4.75 0.76
CA LEU A 85 -7.10 4.09 1.32
C LEU A 85 -7.82 4.91 2.40
N PHE A 86 -7.10 5.82 3.06
CA PHE A 86 -7.62 6.61 4.17
C PHE A 86 -8.47 7.79 3.70
N GLU A 87 -9.24 8.37 4.65
CA GLU A 87 -10.13 9.50 4.38
C GLU A 87 -9.35 10.77 4.02
N THR A 88 -8.20 10.98 4.66
CA THR A 88 -7.47 12.25 4.57
C THR A 88 -5.96 12.07 4.56
N GLY A 89 -5.26 12.78 3.68
CA GLY A 89 -3.82 13.00 3.73
C GLY A 89 -3.50 14.45 4.08
N LEU A 90 -2.48 14.66 4.95
CA LEU A 90 -2.07 15.99 5.43
C LEU A 90 -0.74 16.47 4.80
N GLU A 91 -0.36 15.92 3.66
CA GLU A 91 0.85 16.32 2.94
C GLU A 91 0.61 17.56 2.07
N GLY A 92 1.28 18.67 2.42
CA GLY A 92 1.13 19.93 1.69
C GLY A 92 -0.25 20.58 1.80
N GLY A 93 -1.07 20.14 2.76
CA GLY A 93 -2.45 20.57 2.97
C GLY A 93 -3.36 19.40 3.30
N ARG A 94 -4.67 19.63 3.35
CA ARG A 94 -5.66 18.59 3.61
C ARG A 94 -6.25 18.10 2.29
N HIS A 95 -6.04 16.84 1.99
CA HIS A 95 -6.50 16.20 0.74
C HIS A 95 -7.40 15.01 1.07
N ALA A 96 -8.54 14.90 0.37
CA ALA A 96 -9.38 13.70 0.47
C ALA A 96 -8.70 12.51 -0.21
N GLY A 97 -8.73 11.34 0.46
CA GLY A 97 -8.32 10.07 -0.12
C GLY A 97 -9.49 9.27 -0.69
N LEU A 98 -9.31 7.95 -0.84
CA LEU A 98 -10.36 7.05 -1.32
C LEU A 98 -11.48 6.83 -0.29
N GLY A 99 -11.26 7.19 0.99
CA GLY A 99 -12.26 7.09 2.05
C GLY A 99 -12.72 5.66 2.35
N VAL A 100 -11.86 4.68 2.11
CA VAL A 100 -12.16 3.25 2.34
C VAL A 100 -11.92 2.88 3.80
N LEU A 101 -10.87 3.46 4.40
CA LEU A 101 -10.51 3.27 5.80
C LEU A 101 -10.64 4.57 6.58
N PRO A 102 -11.27 4.57 7.77
CA PRO A 102 -11.33 5.76 8.61
C PRO A 102 -9.94 6.06 9.19
N GLY A 103 -9.60 7.36 9.21
CA GLY A 103 -8.32 7.84 9.71
C GLY A 103 -7.62 8.77 8.73
N GLU A 104 -6.39 9.12 9.06
CA GLU A 104 -5.62 10.11 8.33
C GLU A 104 -4.18 9.67 8.07
N VAL A 105 -3.54 10.30 7.11
CA VAL A 105 -2.12 10.14 6.81
C VAL A 105 -1.38 11.40 7.26
N VAL A 106 -0.46 11.22 8.21
CA VAL A 106 0.23 12.30 8.90
C VAL A 106 1.73 12.23 8.69
N ARG A 107 2.41 13.37 8.79
CA ARG A 107 3.87 13.44 8.78
C ARG A 107 4.44 12.86 10.07
N PHE A 108 5.59 12.20 10.00
CA PHE A 108 6.32 11.80 11.19
C PHE A 108 6.66 13.02 12.06
N ASP A 109 6.36 12.90 13.35
CA ASP A 109 6.85 13.78 14.42
C ASP A 109 7.87 12.98 15.23
N LEU A 110 9.16 13.22 14.97
CA LEU A 110 10.24 12.37 15.43
C LEU A 110 11.10 13.08 16.49
N PRO A 111 11.65 12.34 17.46
CA PRO A 111 12.64 12.87 18.38
C PRO A 111 13.91 13.31 17.65
N ALA A 112 14.67 14.21 18.28
CA ALA A 112 15.92 14.71 17.74
C ALA A 112 16.88 13.56 17.39
N GLY A 113 17.53 13.65 16.22
CA GLY A 113 18.49 12.66 15.73
C GLY A 113 17.93 11.70 14.68
N LEU A 114 16.60 11.53 14.56
CA LEU A 114 16.00 10.79 13.47
C LEU A 114 15.65 11.72 12.29
N LYS A 115 15.80 11.18 11.08
CA LYS A 115 15.58 11.94 9.85
C LYS A 115 14.20 11.63 9.23
N VAL A 116 13.60 12.63 8.61
CA VAL A 116 12.45 12.45 7.71
C VAL A 116 12.93 12.71 6.29
N PRO A 117 12.69 11.80 5.35
CA PRO A 117 11.88 10.58 5.43
C PRO A 117 12.55 9.43 6.21
N HIS A 118 11.73 8.52 6.76
CA HIS A 118 12.16 7.17 7.13
C HIS A 118 12.57 6.45 5.85
N MET A 119 13.86 6.16 5.72
CA MET A 119 14.42 5.53 4.52
C MET A 119 15.40 4.42 4.92
N GLY A 120 15.13 3.21 4.47
CA GLY A 120 15.98 2.06 4.70
C GLY A 120 15.20 0.80 5.10
N TRP A 121 15.95 -0.16 5.61
CA TRP A 121 15.41 -1.45 6.07
C TRP A 121 14.96 -1.35 7.52
N ASN A 122 13.76 -1.86 7.79
CA ASN A 122 13.22 -1.88 9.15
C ASN A 122 12.44 -3.17 9.38
N ALA A 123 12.46 -3.65 10.62
CA ALA A 123 11.75 -4.85 11.02
C ALA A 123 10.25 -4.59 11.15
N VAL A 124 9.46 -5.59 10.79
CA VAL A 124 8.00 -5.54 10.88
C VAL A 124 7.50 -6.53 11.92
N THR A 125 6.58 -6.09 12.77
CA THR A 125 5.87 -6.92 13.75
C THR A 125 4.42 -7.08 13.28
N TRP A 126 4.02 -8.31 13.02
CA TRP A 126 2.68 -8.66 12.55
C TRP A 126 1.68 -8.72 13.69
N ARG A 127 0.41 -8.42 13.40
CA ARG A 127 -0.70 -8.44 14.35
C ARG A 127 -1.79 -9.43 13.91
N GLY A 128 -2.55 -9.93 14.89
CA GLY A 128 -3.64 -10.86 14.64
C GLY A 128 -3.17 -12.27 14.20
N ASP A 129 -4.12 -13.10 13.80
CA ASP A 129 -3.88 -14.52 13.47
C ASP A 129 -3.41 -14.74 12.02
N ARG A 130 -3.73 -13.81 11.13
CA ARG A 130 -3.33 -13.85 9.72
C ARG A 130 -1.97 -13.20 9.50
N ARG A 131 -0.92 -13.86 9.96
CA ARG A 131 0.46 -13.40 9.79
C ARG A 131 1.02 -13.98 8.50
N PRO A 132 1.35 -13.15 7.48
CA PRO A 132 1.90 -13.66 6.23
C PRO A 132 3.33 -14.17 6.37
N LEU A 133 4.08 -13.65 7.36
CA LEU A 133 5.47 -14.00 7.63
C LEU A 133 5.76 -13.96 9.14
N ALA A 134 6.96 -14.42 9.53
CA ALA A 134 7.45 -14.31 10.91
C ALA A 134 7.69 -12.84 11.31
N ASP A 135 7.60 -12.56 12.61
CA ASP A 135 7.98 -11.25 13.16
C ASP A 135 9.50 -11.02 13.01
N GLY A 136 9.88 -9.76 12.84
CA GLY A 136 11.29 -9.35 12.73
C GLY A 136 11.85 -9.46 11.31
N GLU A 137 11.06 -9.86 10.31
CA GLU A 137 11.47 -9.78 8.91
C GLU A 137 11.65 -8.33 8.49
N TYR A 138 12.73 -8.05 7.75
CA TYR A 138 13.09 -6.71 7.31
C TYR A 138 12.51 -6.39 5.95
N PHE A 139 11.93 -5.18 5.84
CA PHE A 139 11.41 -4.63 4.58
C PHE A 139 11.98 -3.25 4.31
N TYR A 140 11.96 -2.84 3.05
CA TYR A 140 12.44 -1.54 2.62
C TYR A 140 11.33 -0.48 2.71
N PHE A 141 11.61 0.58 3.45
CA PHE A 141 10.75 1.75 3.64
C PHE A 141 11.36 2.98 3.00
N VAL A 142 10.54 3.87 2.47
CA VAL A 142 10.91 5.21 2.04
C VAL A 142 9.68 6.12 2.07
N HIS A 143 9.44 6.77 3.20
CA HIS A 143 8.25 7.62 3.38
C HIS A 143 8.45 8.68 4.48
N ALA A 144 7.83 9.85 4.30
CA ALA A 144 7.81 10.95 5.27
C ALA A 144 6.48 11.02 6.04
N TYR A 145 5.44 10.37 5.50
CA TYR A 145 4.09 10.30 6.06
C TYR A 145 3.71 8.85 6.31
N HIS A 146 2.86 8.62 7.30
CA HIS A 146 2.35 7.29 7.64
C HIS A 146 0.87 7.34 7.97
N ALA A 147 0.18 6.24 7.82
CA ALA A 147 -1.22 6.10 8.18
C ALA A 147 -1.41 6.08 9.70
N ARG A 148 -2.48 6.72 10.15
CA ARG A 148 -2.98 6.73 11.53
C ARG A 148 -4.44 6.28 11.51
N PRO A 149 -4.70 4.96 11.44
CA PRO A 149 -6.04 4.41 11.42
C PRO A 149 -6.80 4.79 12.70
N THR A 150 -8.08 5.15 12.57
CA THR A 150 -8.98 5.34 13.73
C THR A 150 -9.41 3.98 14.30
N ASP A 151 -9.55 2.98 13.43
CA ASP A 151 -9.85 1.60 13.81
C ASP A 151 -8.53 0.80 13.91
N ALA A 152 -8.18 0.36 15.11
CA ALA A 152 -6.97 -0.41 15.37
C ALA A 152 -7.03 -1.84 14.79
N GLU A 153 -8.22 -2.39 14.57
CA GLU A 153 -8.42 -3.75 14.06
C GLU A 153 -7.94 -3.91 12.61
N VAL A 154 -7.89 -2.80 11.85
CA VAL A 154 -7.37 -2.86 10.48
C VAL A 154 -5.84 -2.92 10.42
N VAL A 155 -5.12 -2.66 11.53
CA VAL A 155 -3.66 -2.67 11.57
C VAL A 155 -3.16 -4.11 11.54
N ALA A 156 -2.61 -4.52 10.40
CA ALA A 156 -2.05 -5.87 10.20
C ALA A 156 -0.59 -5.97 10.66
N ALA A 157 0.15 -4.86 10.64
CA ALA A 157 1.53 -4.82 11.11
C ALA A 157 1.96 -3.43 11.57
N THR A 158 2.94 -3.40 12.46
CA THR A 158 3.62 -2.19 12.92
C THR A 158 5.12 -2.28 12.69
N ALA A 159 5.78 -1.15 12.59
CA ALA A 159 7.23 -1.01 12.68
C ALA A 159 7.55 0.15 13.62
N ASP A 160 8.80 0.24 14.08
CA ASP A 160 9.24 1.32 14.96
C ASP A 160 10.20 2.28 14.26
N TYR A 161 9.91 3.57 14.34
CA TYR A 161 10.81 4.63 13.88
C TYR A 161 10.60 5.87 14.73
N GLY A 162 11.25 5.90 15.88
CA GLY A 162 11.03 6.91 16.92
C GLY A 162 9.69 6.78 17.63
N GLY A 163 9.07 5.63 17.51
CA GLY A 163 7.79 5.20 18.01
C GLY A 163 7.09 4.27 17.01
N PRO A 164 6.12 3.47 17.47
CA PRO A 164 5.40 2.54 16.61
C PRO A 164 4.52 3.27 15.60
N PHE A 165 4.53 2.81 14.35
CA PHE A 165 3.63 3.30 13.29
C PHE A 165 2.99 2.14 12.52
N CYS A 166 1.89 2.42 11.82
CA CYS A 166 1.18 1.47 10.99
C CYS A 166 2.01 1.11 9.75
N ALA A 167 2.53 -0.12 9.69
CA ALA A 167 3.34 -0.62 8.58
C ALA A 167 2.52 -1.40 7.54
N ALA A 168 1.38 -1.97 7.93
CA ALA A 168 0.44 -2.63 7.03
C ALA A 168 -0.98 -2.60 7.58
N VAL A 169 -1.95 -2.63 6.68
CA VAL A 169 -3.39 -2.75 7.01
C VAL A 169 -4.01 -3.94 6.29
N ARG A 170 -5.07 -4.51 6.90
CA ARG A 170 -5.88 -5.57 6.31
C ARG A 170 -7.34 -5.41 6.70
N ARG A 171 -8.23 -5.58 5.71
CA ARG A 171 -9.68 -5.71 5.95
C ARG A 171 -10.27 -6.60 4.86
N GLY A 172 -10.84 -7.75 5.24
CA GLY A 172 -11.28 -8.74 4.28
C GLY A 172 -10.14 -9.21 3.37
N ARG A 173 -10.33 -9.07 2.06
CA ARG A 173 -9.33 -9.39 1.02
C ARG A 173 -8.45 -8.20 0.61
N MET A 174 -8.69 -7.03 1.20
CA MET A 174 -7.82 -5.88 1.05
C MET A 174 -6.61 -6.02 1.98
N PHE A 175 -5.42 -5.91 1.41
CA PHE A 175 -4.14 -5.84 2.12
C PHE A 175 -3.33 -4.67 1.57
N ALA A 176 -2.63 -3.93 2.44
CA ALA A 176 -1.75 -2.87 1.98
C ALA A 176 -0.57 -2.66 2.92
N THR A 177 0.58 -2.29 2.35
CA THR A 177 1.85 -2.12 3.05
C THR A 177 2.40 -0.71 2.87
N GLN A 178 2.99 -0.13 3.92
CA GLN A 178 3.75 1.12 3.82
C GLN A 178 5.13 0.91 3.21
N PHE A 179 5.69 -0.28 3.39
CA PHE A 179 6.95 -0.69 2.79
C PHE A 179 6.76 -1.19 1.35
N HIS A 180 7.87 -1.38 0.67
CA HIS A 180 7.94 -1.82 -0.71
C HIS A 180 8.33 -3.31 -0.78
N PRO A 181 7.39 -4.26 -0.88
CA PRO A 181 7.73 -5.68 -1.01
C PRO A 181 8.54 -5.95 -2.28
N GLU A 182 8.27 -5.24 -3.39
CA GLU A 182 9.01 -5.38 -4.64
C GLU A 182 10.49 -4.94 -4.55
N LYS A 183 10.86 -4.25 -3.45
CA LYS A 183 12.25 -3.85 -3.14
C LYS A 183 12.84 -4.58 -1.95
N SER A 184 12.09 -5.53 -1.37
CA SER A 184 12.44 -6.18 -0.10
C SER A 184 13.01 -7.59 -0.30
N GLN A 185 13.65 -7.84 -1.43
CA GLN A 185 14.36 -9.10 -1.72
C GLN A 185 13.50 -10.34 -1.45
N ALA A 186 14.06 -11.37 -0.79
CA ALA A 186 13.38 -12.63 -0.54
C ALA A 186 12.16 -12.48 0.40
N ALA A 187 12.24 -11.60 1.42
CA ALA A 187 11.11 -11.34 2.32
C ALA A 187 9.92 -10.73 1.55
N GLY A 188 10.19 -9.80 0.65
CA GLY A 188 9.17 -9.20 -0.19
C GLY A 188 8.51 -10.19 -1.16
N LEU A 189 9.30 -11.05 -1.80
CA LEU A 189 8.76 -12.08 -2.69
C LEU A 189 7.90 -13.10 -1.93
N ARG A 190 8.33 -13.54 -0.73
CA ARG A 190 7.51 -14.40 0.12
C ARG A 190 6.17 -13.75 0.48
N LEU A 191 6.19 -12.47 0.86
CA LEU A 191 4.96 -11.73 1.17
C LEU A 191 4.00 -11.66 -0.01
N LEU A 192 4.52 -11.39 -1.21
CA LEU A 192 3.71 -11.34 -2.43
C LEU A 192 3.15 -12.73 -2.80
N SER A 193 3.94 -13.80 -2.59
CA SER A 193 3.48 -15.19 -2.77
C SER A 193 2.33 -15.53 -1.82
N GLU A 194 2.47 -15.23 -0.53
CA GLU A 194 1.42 -15.43 0.48
C GLU A 194 0.15 -14.64 0.16
N TRP A 195 0.30 -13.41 -0.34
CA TRP A 195 -0.85 -12.63 -0.78
C TRP A 195 -1.55 -13.30 -1.96
N LEU A 196 -0.82 -13.79 -2.96
CA LEU A 196 -1.39 -14.50 -4.12
C LEU A 196 -2.13 -15.77 -3.73
N GLU A 197 -1.60 -16.53 -2.76
CA GLU A 197 -2.17 -17.79 -2.28
C GLU A 197 -3.41 -17.57 -1.41
N SER A 198 -3.47 -16.44 -0.70
CA SER A 198 -4.59 -16.08 0.19
C SER A 198 -5.76 -15.42 -0.55
N THR A 199 -5.65 -15.21 -1.85
CA THR A 199 -6.61 -14.49 -2.70
C THR A 199 -6.99 -15.29 -3.94
#